data_27834b0b19cc41e83159e36e56519072
#
_entry.id   27834b0b19cc41e83159e36e56519072
#
_cell.length_a   1.000
_cell.length_b   1.000
_cell.length_c   1.000
_cell.angle_alpha   90.00
_cell.angle_beta   90.00
_cell.angle_gamma   90.00
#
_symmetry.space_group_name_H-M   'P 1'
#
loop_
_entity.id
_entity.type
_entity.pdbx_description
1 polymer ?
#
loop_
_entity_poly.entity_id
_entity_poly.type
_entity_poly.pdbx_seq_one_letter_code
_entity_poly.pdbx_strand_id
1 'polypeptide(L)'
;MISTKKCLICKDGRKNDCLHWHKDPDTGDMWVWCQGKCQRGYSLRSYCHYAKISLPDFLKGDFDFREAPPNEVSVQGWPQRFIPLSDPRSAPGIEYIKSRGLNAEGDMYYDIEREGIVFPYYFDNHFCGAQTRFITPKVHPDGEVQKMDTLPGTRLGLLFYGWNQSRFIGNVKAVVVTEGSFNAIAINQALNLAYGGINSNPWRAISCSGAGATKHHQEALKELKEQGMKIVIAPDFDDAGMKMLKKFREGESATHFALTGDTRDWNDMAKDLGPAAFAKFFLSTVQKIT
;
A
#
# COMPACT_ATOMS: atom_id res chain seq x y z
N MET A 1 13.72 31.63 16.21
CA MET A 1 14.18 30.37 15.56
C MET A 1 13.06 29.37 15.69
N ILE A 2 12.61 28.77 14.58
CA ILE A 2 11.50 27.79 14.57
C ILE A 2 12.05 26.49 15.13
N SER A 3 11.35 25.88 16.11
CA SER A 3 11.77 24.62 16.68
C SER A 3 11.57 23.48 15.66
N THR A 4 12.66 22.78 15.32
CA THR A 4 12.63 21.58 14.49
C THR A 4 12.44 20.28 15.30
N LYS A 5 12.36 20.39 16.61
CA LYS A 5 12.22 19.25 17.55
C LYS A 5 10.77 19.06 18.05
N LYS A 6 9.99 20.15 18.10
CA LYS A 6 8.60 20.13 18.59
C LYS A 6 7.62 20.16 17.40
N CYS A 7 6.61 19.31 17.44
CA CYS A 7 5.58 19.33 16.43
C CYS A 7 4.67 20.56 16.58
N LEU A 8 4.67 21.40 15.56
CA LEU A 8 3.89 22.63 15.53
C LEU A 8 2.42 22.38 15.15
N ILE A 9 2.11 21.20 14.61
CA ILE A 9 0.76 20.79 14.23
C ILE A 9 -0.03 20.36 15.47
N CYS A 10 0.45 19.37 16.21
CA CYS A 10 -0.28 18.85 17.38
C CYS A 10 0.03 19.59 18.68
N LYS A 11 1.06 20.44 18.69
CA LYS A 11 1.47 21.23 19.87
C LYS A 11 1.56 20.39 21.16
N ASP A 12 1.99 19.13 21.02
CA ASP A 12 2.12 18.22 22.16
C ASP A 12 3.29 18.67 23.05
N GLY A 13 2.98 19.43 24.07
CA GLY A 13 3.96 19.98 24.99
C GLY A 13 4.60 18.95 25.93
N ARG A 14 4.14 17.68 25.91
CA ARG A 14 4.63 16.64 26.82
C ARG A 14 5.97 16.02 26.39
N LYS A 15 6.35 16.18 25.12
CA LYS A 15 7.62 15.69 24.58
C LYS A 15 8.39 16.81 23.91
N ASN A 16 9.54 17.13 24.45
CA ASN A 16 10.42 18.18 23.92
C ASN A 16 11.09 17.80 22.60
N ASP A 17 11.04 16.53 22.18
CA ASP A 17 11.69 16.00 21.00
C ASP A 17 10.78 14.94 20.37
N CYS A 18 9.73 15.40 19.70
CA CYS A 18 8.74 14.50 19.07
C CYS A 18 8.82 14.46 17.54
N LEU A 19 9.67 15.27 16.94
CA LEU A 19 9.91 15.28 15.50
C LEU A 19 11.22 14.60 15.17
N HIS A 20 11.16 13.59 14.30
CA HIS A 20 12.32 12.88 13.78
C HIS A 20 12.43 13.16 12.29
N TRP A 21 13.46 13.94 11.92
CA TRP A 21 13.73 14.33 10.55
C TRP A 21 14.60 13.30 9.85
N HIS A 22 14.27 13.04 8.61
CA HIS A 22 15.03 12.18 7.71
C HIS A 22 15.25 12.90 6.39
N LYS A 23 16.34 12.60 5.73
CA LYS A 23 16.68 13.09 4.40
C LYS A 23 17.03 11.89 3.53
N ASP A 24 16.46 11.81 2.35
CA ASP A 24 16.82 10.82 1.35
C ASP A 24 18.22 11.16 0.80
N PRO A 25 19.19 10.25 0.86
CA PRO A 25 20.55 10.51 0.42
C PRO A 25 20.64 10.69 -1.10
N ASP A 26 19.75 10.06 -1.88
CA ASP A 26 19.81 10.06 -3.34
C ASP A 26 19.04 11.24 -3.95
N THR A 27 17.84 11.53 -3.43
CA THR A 27 16.96 12.59 -3.95
C THR A 27 17.08 13.90 -3.20
N GLY A 28 17.61 13.88 -1.97
CA GLY A 28 17.63 15.03 -1.07
C GLY A 28 16.27 15.38 -0.46
N ASP A 29 15.23 14.59 -0.74
CA ASP A 29 13.89 14.80 -0.18
C ASP A 29 13.91 14.66 1.34
N MET A 30 13.18 15.55 2.00
CA MET A 30 13.09 15.58 3.46
C MET A 30 11.69 15.17 3.92
N TRP A 31 11.64 14.32 4.95
CA TRP A 31 10.40 14.00 5.63
C TRP A 31 10.59 13.97 7.14
N VAL A 32 9.50 14.06 7.86
CA VAL A 32 9.50 14.05 9.32
C VAL A 32 8.46 13.09 9.84
N TRP A 33 8.78 12.40 10.92
CA TRP A 33 7.85 11.60 11.71
C TRP A 33 7.56 12.29 13.03
N CYS A 34 6.27 12.52 13.34
CA CYS A 34 5.84 13.03 14.64
C CYS A 34 5.47 11.88 15.57
N GLN A 35 6.25 11.66 16.63
CA GLN A 35 5.96 10.69 17.70
C GLN A 35 5.03 11.27 18.79
N GLY A 36 4.61 12.51 18.67
CA GLY A 36 3.62 13.14 19.55
C GLY A 36 2.20 12.70 19.20
N LYS A 37 1.23 13.60 19.41
CA LYS A 37 -0.20 13.29 19.14
C LYS A 37 -0.52 12.98 17.67
N CYS A 38 0.26 13.51 16.71
CA CYS A 38 0.01 13.22 15.30
C CYS A 38 0.29 11.75 14.95
N GLN A 39 1.36 11.16 15.51
CA GLN A 39 1.81 9.78 15.25
C GLN A 39 1.85 9.41 13.77
N ARG A 40 2.34 10.32 12.92
CA ARG A 40 2.41 10.12 11.47
C ARG A 40 3.60 10.84 10.83
N GLY A 41 3.91 10.41 9.60
CA GLY A 41 4.90 11.05 8.75
C GLY A 41 4.32 12.18 7.91
N TYR A 42 5.18 13.16 7.60
CA TYR A 42 4.87 14.26 6.69
C TYR A 42 6.05 14.46 5.75
N SER A 43 5.79 14.74 4.47
CA SER A 43 6.81 15.38 3.64
C SER A 43 7.08 16.79 4.20
N LEU A 44 8.27 17.34 3.92
CA LEU A 44 8.60 18.69 4.36
C LEU A 44 7.55 19.73 3.96
N ARG A 45 7.07 19.65 2.71
CA ARG A 45 6.03 20.57 2.20
C ARG A 45 4.71 20.41 2.94
N SER A 46 4.25 19.17 3.15
CA SER A 46 3.03 18.87 3.90
C SER A 46 3.14 19.35 5.34
N TYR A 47 4.28 19.10 5.99
CA TYR A 47 4.50 19.58 7.35
C TYR A 47 4.42 21.10 7.44
N CYS A 48 5.10 21.83 6.57
CA CYS A 48 5.06 23.30 6.54
C CYS A 48 3.63 23.82 6.28
N HIS A 49 2.89 23.19 5.37
CA HIS A 49 1.50 23.55 5.09
C HIS A 49 0.62 23.44 6.34
N TYR A 50 0.62 22.27 7.01
CA TYR A 50 -0.19 22.05 8.21
C TYR A 50 0.28 22.85 9.43
N ALA A 51 1.58 23.09 9.55
CA ALA A 51 2.14 23.92 10.59
C ALA A 51 1.93 25.43 10.35
N LYS A 52 1.40 25.81 9.17
CA LYS A 52 1.20 27.20 8.73
C LYS A 52 2.50 28.04 8.75
N ILE A 53 3.58 27.44 8.26
CA ILE A 53 4.91 28.05 8.20
C ILE A 53 5.37 28.10 6.76
N SER A 54 6.02 29.18 6.35
CA SER A 54 6.64 29.25 5.03
C SER A 54 7.82 28.27 4.94
N LEU A 55 7.94 27.58 3.82
CA LEU A 55 9.04 26.64 3.59
C LEU A 55 10.44 27.32 3.72
N PRO A 56 10.66 28.53 3.14
CA PRO A 56 11.94 29.24 3.30
C PRO A 56 12.27 29.58 4.75
N ASP A 57 11.28 29.93 5.58
CA ASP A 57 11.54 30.24 6.98
C ASP A 57 11.81 28.99 7.80
N PHE A 58 11.16 27.89 7.45
CA PHE A 58 11.39 26.61 8.11
C PHE A 58 12.80 26.07 7.82
N LEU A 59 13.29 26.19 6.59
CA LEU A 59 14.63 25.72 6.17
C LEU A 59 15.79 26.49 6.85
N LYS A 60 15.52 27.62 7.51
CA LYS A 60 16.52 28.32 8.35
C LYS A 60 16.72 27.65 9.73
N GLY A 61 15.92 26.63 10.06
CA GLY A 61 16.05 25.88 11.30
C GLY A 61 17.27 24.95 11.30
N ASP A 62 17.72 24.60 12.49
CA ASP A 62 18.77 23.61 12.70
C ASP A 62 18.13 22.21 12.74
N PHE A 63 18.47 21.37 11.76
CA PHE A 63 17.89 20.03 11.60
C PHE A 63 18.88 18.98 12.06
N ASP A 64 18.46 18.21 13.05
CA ASP A 64 19.11 16.97 13.44
C ASP A 64 18.54 15.80 12.62
N PHE A 65 19.18 15.51 11.48
CA PHE A 65 18.79 14.41 10.62
C PHE A 65 19.25 13.09 11.23
N ARG A 66 18.29 12.22 11.46
CA ARG A 66 18.60 10.82 11.74
C ARG A 66 18.95 10.14 10.42
N GLU A 67 19.93 9.24 10.48
CA GLU A 67 20.19 8.36 9.35
C GLU A 67 18.87 7.71 8.92
N ALA A 68 18.58 7.72 7.62
CA ALA A 68 17.50 6.94 7.08
C ALA A 68 17.75 5.49 7.51
N PRO A 69 16.76 4.80 8.08
CA PRO A 69 16.95 3.39 8.40
C PRO A 69 17.33 2.65 7.11
N PRO A 70 18.21 1.63 7.21
CA PRO A 70 18.73 0.95 6.03
C PRO A 70 17.62 0.57 5.06
N ASN A 71 17.88 0.68 3.76
CA ASN A 71 16.93 0.38 2.70
C ASN A 71 16.76 -1.15 2.56
N GLU A 72 16.51 -1.82 3.67
CA GLU A 72 16.39 -3.27 3.80
C GLU A 72 15.06 -3.64 4.44
N VAL A 73 14.55 -4.79 4.00
CA VAL A 73 13.37 -5.39 4.60
C VAL A 73 13.77 -6.04 5.92
N SER A 74 13.12 -5.68 7.01
CA SER A 74 13.35 -6.28 8.33
C SER A 74 12.20 -7.21 8.72
N VAL A 75 12.54 -8.38 9.25
CA VAL A 75 11.57 -9.30 9.86
C VAL A 75 11.02 -8.66 11.14
N GLN A 76 9.71 -8.72 11.32
CA GLN A 76 9.01 -8.15 12.46
C GLN A 76 8.26 -9.23 13.25
N GLY A 77 8.00 -8.96 14.52
CA GLY A 77 7.11 -9.79 15.33
C GLY A 77 5.64 -9.55 14.94
N TRP A 78 4.84 -10.60 14.94
CA TRP A 78 3.39 -10.51 14.69
C TRP A 78 2.69 -9.81 15.87
N PRO A 79 1.97 -8.69 15.65
CA PRO A 79 1.28 -8.00 16.72
C PRO A 79 0.09 -8.82 17.27
N GLN A 80 -0.02 -8.95 18.60
CA GLN A 80 -1.11 -9.71 19.23
C GLN A 80 -2.51 -9.18 18.92
N ARG A 81 -2.64 -7.89 18.60
CA ARG A 81 -3.89 -7.27 18.19
C ARG A 81 -4.38 -7.68 16.79
N PHE A 82 -3.52 -8.31 15.99
CA PHE A 82 -3.89 -8.84 14.66
C PHE A 82 -4.44 -10.23 14.80
N ILE A 83 -5.74 -10.37 14.71
CA ILE A 83 -6.45 -11.63 14.85
C ILE A 83 -6.94 -12.15 13.49
N PRO A 84 -7.04 -13.47 13.30
CA PRO A 84 -7.58 -14.03 12.07
C PRO A 84 -9.05 -13.65 11.91
N LEU A 85 -9.52 -13.60 10.66
CA LEU A 85 -10.93 -13.31 10.36
C LEU A 85 -11.88 -14.41 10.84
N SER A 86 -11.38 -15.59 11.19
CA SER A 86 -12.17 -16.66 11.82
C SER A 86 -12.43 -16.43 13.31
N ASP A 87 -11.75 -15.48 13.97
CA ASP A 87 -12.02 -15.11 15.35
C ASP A 87 -13.35 -14.35 15.43
N PRO A 88 -14.29 -14.71 16.35
CA PRO A 88 -15.58 -14.02 16.46
C PRO A 88 -15.49 -12.50 16.68
N ARG A 89 -14.40 -12.01 17.28
CA ARG A 89 -14.15 -10.57 17.49
C ARG A 89 -13.89 -9.80 16.19
N SER A 90 -13.63 -10.51 15.10
CA SER A 90 -13.41 -9.91 13.76
C SER A 90 -14.70 -9.63 13.00
N ALA A 91 -15.88 -9.92 13.57
CA ALA A 91 -17.17 -9.74 12.90
C ALA A 91 -17.35 -8.35 12.22
N PRO A 92 -16.98 -7.20 12.83
CA PRO A 92 -17.07 -5.90 12.16
C PRO A 92 -16.19 -5.82 10.91
N GLY A 93 -15.01 -6.46 10.95
CA GLY A 93 -14.10 -6.55 9.80
C GLY A 93 -14.68 -7.37 8.66
N ILE A 94 -15.33 -8.51 8.98
CA ILE A 94 -15.99 -9.35 7.99
C ILE A 94 -17.15 -8.60 7.31
N GLU A 95 -17.96 -7.87 8.07
CA GLU A 95 -19.04 -7.06 7.52
C GLU A 95 -18.51 -5.97 6.59
N TYR A 96 -17.42 -5.31 6.98
CA TYR A 96 -16.76 -4.31 6.13
C TYR A 96 -16.24 -4.92 4.83
N ILE A 97 -15.56 -6.08 4.88
CA ILE A 97 -15.09 -6.78 3.68
C ILE A 97 -16.27 -7.14 2.75
N LYS A 98 -17.35 -7.68 3.31
CA LYS A 98 -18.57 -8.00 2.56
C LYS A 98 -19.22 -6.74 1.94
N SER A 99 -19.22 -5.62 2.66
CA SER A 99 -19.74 -4.34 2.12
C SER A 99 -18.94 -3.84 0.92
N ARG A 100 -17.68 -4.26 0.80
CA ARG A 100 -16.80 -4.05 -0.35
C ARG A 100 -17.03 -5.05 -1.50
N GLY A 101 -17.98 -5.97 -1.38
CA GLY A 101 -18.26 -7.01 -2.36
C GLY A 101 -17.23 -8.14 -2.38
N LEU A 102 -16.46 -8.31 -1.30
CA LEU A 102 -15.38 -9.29 -1.20
C LEU A 102 -15.70 -10.41 -0.21
N ASN A 103 -15.07 -11.57 -0.42
CA ASN A 103 -15.07 -12.65 0.56
C ASN A 103 -13.98 -12.41 1.60
N ALA A 104 -14.24 -12.79 2.85
CA ALA A 104 -13.28 -12.72 3.94
C ALA A 104 -12.28 -13.89 3.88
N GLU A 105 -11.63 -14.06 2.73
CA GLU A 105 -10.70 -15.14 2.43
C GLU A 105 -9.33 -14.56 2.01
N GLY A 106 -8.27 -15.30 2.29
CA GLY A 106 -6.91 -14.92 1.92
C GLY A 106 -6.14 -14.28 3.09
N ASP A 107 -5.06 -13.53 2.76
CA ASP A 107 -4.15 -12.95 3.74
C ASP A 107 -4.69 -11.61 4.27
N MET A 108 -5.86 -11.64 4.90
CA MET A 108 -6.43 -10.53 5.62
C MET A 108 -6.62 -10.91 7.08
N TYR A 109 -6.42 -9.94 7.96
CA TYR A 109 -6.63 -10.08 9.40
C TYR A 109 -7.43 -8.89 9.91
N TYR A 110 -7.78 -8.91 11.17
CA TYR A 110 -8.47 -7.82 11.84
C TYR A 110 -7.63 -7.24 12.97
N ASP A 111 -7.45 -5.92 13.01
CA ASP A 111 -6.82 -5.20 14.09
C ASP A 111 -7.90 -4.80 15.11
N ILE A 112 -7.95 -5.51 16.24
CA ILE A 112 -8.99 -5.30 17.28
C ILE A 112 -8.84 -3.98 18.03
N GLU A 113 -7.64 -3.39 18.06
CA GLU A 113 -7.41 -2.11 18.73
C GLU A 113 -7.69 -0.91 17.82
N ARG A 114 -7.53 -1.10 16.52
CA ARG A 114 -7.66 -0.03 15.52
C ARG A 114 -8.93 -0.15 14.69
N GLU A 115 -9.70 -1.22 14.88
CA GLU A 115 -10.93 -1.51 14.16
C GLU A 115 -10.73 -1.42 12.65
N GLY A 116 -9.84 -2.26 12.12
CA GLY A 116 -9.47 -2.19 10.72
C GLY A 116 -9.04 -3.52 10.12
N ILE A 117 -9.06 -3.56 8.77
CA ILE A 117 -8.57 -4.71 8.01
C ILE A 117 -7.07 -4.59 7.84
N VAL A 118 -6.37 -5.63 8.24
CA VAL A 118 -4.90 -5.73 8.18
C VAL A 118 -4.50 -6.44 6.89
N PHE A 119 -3.58 -5.81 6.17
CA PHE A 119 -2.89 -6.36 5.01
C PHE A 119 -1.44 -6.63 5.40
N PRO A 120 -1.06 -7.89 5.69
CA PRO A 120 0.32 -8.22 6.05
C PRO A 120 1.22 -8.25 4.83
N TYR A 121 2.49 -7.91 5.05
CA TYR A 121 3.55 -7.98 4.06
C TYR A 121 4.54 -9.05 4.47
N TYR A 122 4.89 -9.90 3.52
CA TYR A 122 5.86 -10.96 3.70
C TYR A 122 7.00 -10.84 2.69
N PHE A 123 8.19 -11.15 3.13
CA PHE A 123 9.36 -11.37 2.31
C PHE A 123 9.99 -12.71 2.73
N ASP A 124 10.23 -13.59 1.78
CA ASP A 124 10.70 -14.96 2.03
C ASP A 124 9.93 -15.70 3.15
N ASN A 125 8.61 -15.60 3.12
CA ASN A 125 7.68 -16.14 4.11
C ASN A 125 7.82 -15.57 5.55
N HIS A 126 8.64 -14.55 5.74
CA HIS A 126 8.74 -13.86 7.02
C HIS A 126 7.83 -12.62 7.03
N PHE A 127 7.16 -12.41 8.14
CA PHE A 127 6.35 -11.20 8.33
C PHE A 127 7.27 -9.96 8.45
N CYS A 128 7.06 -8.98 7.59
CA CYS A 128 7.91 -7.79 7.48
C CYS A 128 7.16 -6.48 7.74
N GLY A 129 5.87 -6.57 8.02
CA GLY A 129 5.05 -5.41 8.32
C GLY A 129 3.60 -5.55 7.90
N ALA A 130 2.83 -4.50 8.10
CA ALA A 130 1.42 -4.47 7.75
C ALA A 130 0.92 -3.06 7.48
N GLN A 131 -0.16 -2.96 6.70
CA GLN A 131 -1.06 -1.81 6.69
C GLN A 131 -2.41 -2.20 7.26
N THR A 132 -3.02 -1.27 8.01
CA THR A 132 -4.39 -1.41 8.51
C THR A 132 -5.29 -0.39 7.82
N ARG A 133 -6.32 -0.86 7.12
CA ARG A 133 -7.41 -0.05 6.59
C ARG A 133 -8.48 0.11 7.65
N PHE A 134 -8.68 1.31 8.16
CA PHE A 134 -9.74 1.58 9.14
C PHE A 134 -11.13 1.35 8.54
N ILE A 135 -12.00 0.69 9.29
CA ILE A 135 -13.44 0.58 8.95
C ILE A 135 -14.06 1.97 8.97
N THR A 136 -13.82 2.72 10.04
CA THR A 136 -14.20 4.13 10.14
C THR A 136 -12.95 4.98 10.01
N PRO A 137 -12.81 5.79 8.94
CA PRO A 137 -11.66 6.67 8.76
C PRO A 137 -11.48 7.59 9.96
N LYS A 138 -10.22 7.82 10.36
CA LYS A 138 -9.88 8.74 11.45
C LYS A 138 -9.77 10.16 10.91
N VAL A 139 -10.41 11.12 11.58
CA VAL A 139 -10.26 12.53 11.27
C VAL A 139 -9.24 13.14 12.23
N HIS A 140 -8.15 13.67 11.70
CA HIS A 140 -7.14 14.36 12.47
C HIS A 140 -7.60 15.76 12.89
N PRO A 141 -6.98 16.37 13.93
CA PRO A 141 -7.33 17.73 14.36
C PRO A 141 -7.19 18.81 13.29
N ASP A 142 -6.42 18.54 12.24
CA ASP A 142 -6.24 19.40 11.07
C ASP A 142 -7.29 19.19 9.98
N GLY A 143 -8.26 18.27 10.22
CA GLY A 143 -9.33 17.93 9.29
C GLY A 143 -8.94 16.89 8.24
N GLU A 144 -7.69 16.40 8.22
CA GLU A 144 -7.28 15.35 7.30
C GLU A 144 -7.90 14.00 7.69
N VAL A 145 -8.40 13.31 6.68
CA VAL A 145 -9.02 11.98 6.82
C VAL A 145 -8.00 10.89 6.59
N GLN A 146 -7.59 10.20 7.64
CA GLN A 146 -6.72 9.06 7.57
C GLN A 146 -7.54 7.78 7.38
N LYS A 147 -7.39 7.15 6.22
CA LYS A 147 -8.06 5.88 5.87
C LYS A 147 -7.21 4.65 6.19
N MET A 148 -5.90 4.82 6.24
CA MET A 148 -4.91 3.74 6.40
C MET A 148 -3.90 4.10 7.48
N ASP A 149 -3.37 3.09 8.13
CA ASP A 149 -2.21 3.21 8.99
C ASP A 149 -1.17 2.13 8.66
N THR A 150 0.09 2.44 8.81
CA THR A 150 1.19 1.53 8.50
C THR A 150 1.90 1.15 9.80
N LEU A 151 2.08 -0.15 10.02
CA LEU A 151 2.83 -0.63 11.18
C LEU A 151 4.26 -0.05 11.14
N PRO A 152 4.73 0.56 12.23
CA PRO A 152 6.08 1.11 12.30
C PRO A 152 7.14 0.09 11.85
N GLY A 153 8.09 0.54 11.03
CA GLY A 153 9.12 -0.33 10.45
C GLY A 153 8.73 -1.03 9.14
N THR A 154 7.46 -0.99 8.73
CA THR A 154 7.04 -1.50 7.41
C THR A 154 7.61 -0.65 6.29
N ARG A 155 8.31 -1.28 5.36
CA ARG A 155 8.93 -0.65 4.19
C ARG A 155 8.08 -0.87 2.94
N LEU A 156 6.98 -0.14 2.80
CA LEU A 156 6.06 -0.30 1.66
C LEU A 156 6.76 -0.17 0.31
N GLY A 157 7.76 0.71 0.21
CA GLY A 157 8.52 0.90 -1.01
C GLY A 157 9.38 -0.32 -1.42
N LEU A 158 9.58 -1.30 -0.54
CA LEU A 158 10.33 -2.53 -0.79
C LEU A 158 9.42 -3.76 -0.88
N LEU A 159 8.13 -3.63 -0.58
CA LEU A 159 7.21 -4.74 -0.39
C LEU A 159 5.97 -4.60 -1.27
N PHE A 160 5.45 -5.73 -1.71
CA PHE A 160 4.11 -5.81 -2.29
C PHE A 160 3.17 -6.54 -1.33
N TYR A 161 1.95 -6.08 -1.21
CA TYR A 161 0.90 -6.92 -0.63
C TYR A 161 0.61 -8.11 -1.55
N GLY A 162 0.47 -9.28 -0.98
CA GLY A 162 0.26 -10.50 -1.74
C GLY A 162 1.54 -11.11 -2.35
N TRP A 163 2.70 -10.46 -2.17
CA TRP A 163 4.00 -11.02 -2.55
C TRP A 163 4.40 -12.10 -1.55
N ASN A 164 4.22 -13.33 -1.97
CA ASN A 164 4.81 -14.47 -1.27
C ASN A 164 5.40 -15.36 -2.35
N GLN A 165 6.71 -15.54 -2.35
CA GLN A 165 7.41 -16.30 -3.40
C GLN A 165 6.83 -17.69 -3.59
N SER A 166 6.38 -18.35 -2.52
CA SER A 166 5.71 -19.64 -2.62
C SER A 166 4.42 -19.63 -3.45
N ARG A 167 3.78 -18.46 -3.62
CA ARG A 167 2.56 -18.30 -4.42
C ARG A 167 2.83 -18.14 -5.91
N PHE A 168 4.08 -17.90 -6.30
CA PHE A 168 4.52 -17.86 -7.70
C PHE A 168 5.07 -19.20 -8.18
N ILE A 169 5.09 -20.23 -7.32
CA ILE A 169 5.49 -21.58 -7.68
C ILE A 169 4.30 -22.28 -8.35
N GLY A 170 4.52 -22.89 -9.51
CA GLY A 170 3.54 -23.69 -10.23
C GLY A 170 2.99 -23.00 -11.49
N ASN A 171 1.67 -22.89 -11.62
CA ASN A 171 1.01 -22.45 -12.86
C ASN A 171 0.91 -20.95 -13.09
N VAL A 172 1.50 -20.11 -12.23
CA VAL A 172 1.42 -18.65 -12.39
C VAL A 172 2.20 -18.21 -13.62
N LYS A 173 1.50 -17.53 -14.54
CA LYS A 173 2.03 -17.02 -15.81
C LYS A 173 1.92 -15.51 -15.94
N ALA A 174 1.12 -14.90 -15.09
CA ALA A 174 0.87 -13.47 -15.12
C ALA A 174 0.76 -12.89 -13.71
N VAL A 175 1.40 -11.75 -13.49
CA VAL A 175 1.29 -10.95 -12.27
C VAL A 175 0.61 -9.63 -12.61
N VAL A 176 -0.43 -9.30 -11.84
CA VAL A 176 -1.17 -8.04 -11.95
C VAL A 176 -0.78 -7.15 -10.77
N VAL A 177 -0.35 -5.94 -11.06
CA VAL A 177 0.08 -4.96 -10.06
C VAL A 177 -0.96 -3.86 -9.94
N THR A 178 -1.56 -3.72 -8.78
CA THR A 178 -2.54 -2.68 -8.45
C THR A 178 -1.98 -1.64 -7.49
N GLU A 179 -2.65 -0.52 -7.34
CA GLU A 179 -2.32 0.50 -6.37
C GLU A 179 -2.77 0.08 -4.95
N GLY A 180 -4.01 -0.36 -4.80
CA GLY A 180 -4.62 -0.70 -3.52
C GLY A 180 -4.76 -2.19 -3.28
N SER A 181 -4.63 -2.62 -2.00
CA SER A 181 -4.73 -4.04 -1.62
C SER A 181 -6.11 -4.64 -1.90
N PHE A 182 -7.20 -3.89 -1.70
CA PHE A 182 -8.54 -4.36 -2.05
C PHE A 182 -8.72 -4.61 -3.54
N ASN A 183 -8.08 -3.81 -4.40
CA ASN A 183 -8.09 -4.03 -5.85
C ASN A 183 -7.43 -5.36 -6.21
N ALA A 184 -6.26 -5.65 -5.59
CA ALA A 184 -5.58 -6.94 -5.79
C ALA A 184 -6.43 -8.13 -5.31
N ILE A 185 -7.10 -8.00 -4.16
CA ILE A 185 -7.98 -9.05 -3.62
C ILE A 185 -9.18 -9.27 -4.56
N ALA A 186 -9.82 -8.21 -5.03
CA ALA A 186 -10.96 -8.30 -5.93
C ALA A 186 -10.61 -9.05 -7.23
N ILE A 187 -9.47 -8.69 -7.84
CA ILE A 187 -8.98 -9.37 -9.04
C ILE A 187 -8.65 -10.84 -8.75
N ASN A 188 -7.96 -11.13 -7.64
CA ASN A 188 -7.62 -12.50 -7.27
C ASN A 188 -8.86 -13.36 -7.04
N GLN A 189 -9.85 -12.87 -6.28
CA GLN A 189 -11.08 -13.62 -6.00
C GLN A 189 -11.89 -13.91 -7.27
N ALA A 190 -12.03 -12.92 -8.14
CA ALA A 190 -12.76 -13.08 -9.39
C ALA A 190 -12.06 -14.07 -10.35
N LEU A 191 -10.75 -13.96 -10.50
CA LEU A 191 -9.98 -14.87 -11.35
C LEU A 191 -9.89 -16.28 -10.76
N ASN A 192 -9.78 -16.42 -9.44
CA ASN A 192 -9.83 -17.74 -8.79
C ASN A 192 -11.17 -18.44 -9.09
N LEU A 193 -12.29 -17.71 -9.01
CA LEU A 193 -13.60 -18.25 -9.38
C LEU A 193 -13.65 -18.64 -10.86
N ALA A 194 -13.16 -17.79 -11.74
CA ALA A 194 -13.19 -18.02 -13.20
C ALA A 194 -12.35 -19.24 -13.64
N TYR A 195 -11.26 -19.51 -12.92
CA TYR A 195 -10.34 -20.62 -13.23
C TYR A 195 -10.52 -21.86 -12.32
N GLY A 196 -11.58 -21.89 -11.50
CA GLY A 196 -11.89 -23.05 -10.66
C GLY A 196 -11.00 -23.19 -9.42
N GLY A 197 -10.39 -22.12 -8.96
CA GLY A 197 -9.62 -22.06 -7.72
C GLY A 197 -8.20 -21.53 -7.87
N ILE A 198 -7.57 -21.29 -6.74
CA ILE A 198 -6.25 -20.65 -6.66
C ILE A 198 -5.16 -21.49 -7.39
N ASN A 199 -5.22 -22.79 -7.33
CA ASN A 199 -4.21 -23.68 -7.93
C ASN A 199 -4.31 -23.75 -9.46
N SER A 200 -5.50 -23.50 -10.03
CA SER A 200 -5.75 -23.50 -11.47
C SER A 200 -5.63 -22.13 -12.12
N ASN A 201 -5.63 -21.06 -11.30
CA ASN A 201 -5.55 -19.69 -11.78
C ASN A 201 -4.10 -19.34 -12.18
N PRO A 202 -3.83 -19.02 -13.46
CA PRO A 202 -2.50 -18.62 -13.90
C PRO A 202 -2.16 -17.16 -13.60
N TRP A 203 -3.03 -16.42 -12.95
CA TRP A 203 -2.88 -15.02 -12.61
C TRP A 203 -2.73 -14.81 -11.10
N ARG A 204 -1.92 -13.84 -10.72
CA ARG A 204 -1.83 -13.35 -9.33
C ARG A 204 -1.84 -11.84 -9.33
N ALA A 205 -2.70 -11.24 -8.53
CA ALA A 205 -2.71 -9.82 -8.29
C ALA A 205 -2.01 -9.50 -6.96
N ILE A 206 -1.16 -8.49 -7.01
CA ILE A 206 -0.39 -7.93 -5.91
C ILE A 206 -0.61 -6.42 -5.87
N SER A 207 -0.22 -5.75 -4.77
CA SER A 207 -0.41 -4.30 -4.66
C SER A 207 0.85 -3.59 -4.16
N CYS A 208 1.13 -2.41 -4.72
CA CYS A 208 2.13 -1.47 -4.21
C CYS A 208 1.68 -0.76 -2.93
N SER A 209 0.42 -0.89 -2.53
CA SER A 209 -0.15 -0.36 -1.28
C SER A 209 0.07 1.14 -1.07
N GLY A 210 -0.11 1.93 -2.13
CA GLY A 210 0.02 3.38 -2.10
C GLY A 210 1.46 3.92 -2.09
N ALA A 211 2.47 3.05 -2.09
CA ALA A 211 3.88 3.49 -2.17
C ALA A 211 4.29 3.93 -3.58
N GLY A 212 3.43 3.69 -4.57
CA GLY A 212 3.73 3.93 -5.98
C GLY A 212 4.81 2.98 -6.52
N ALA A 213 5.26 3.24 -7.75
CA ALA A 213 6.29 2.46 -8.41
C ALA A 213 7.68 2.91 -7.92
N THR A 214 8.26 2.21 -6.96
CA THR A 214 9.65 2.42 -6.51
C THR A 214 10.63 1.66 -7.41
N LYS A 215 11.93 1.98 -7.29
CA LYS A 215 12.99 1.24 -7.98
C LYS A 215 12.98 -0.24 -7.61
N HIS A 216 12.83 -0.56 -6.33
CA HIS A 216 12.75 -1.96 -5.86
C HIS A 216 11.55 -2.72 -6.43
N HIS A 217 10.37 -2.08 -6.48
CA HIS A 217 9.21 -2.67 -7.14
C HIS A 217 9.49 -2.99 -8.61
N GLN A 218 10.16 -2.07 -9.33
CA GLN A 218 10.51 -2.27 -10.73
C GLN A 218 11.52 -3.41 -10.91
N GLU A 219 12.54 -3.47 -10.06
CA GLU A 219 13.57 -4.54 -10.08
C GLU A 219 12.94 -5.91 -9.85
N ALA A 220 12.11 -6.06 -8.81
CA ALA A 220 11.41 -7.30 -8.51
C ALA A 220 10.50 -7.77 -9.68
N LEU A 221 9.81 -6.83 -10.35
CA LEU A 221 8.98 -7.17 -11.51
C LEU A 221 9.80 -7.50 -12.75
N LYS A 222 10.98 -6.91 -12.93
CA LYS A 222 11.91 -7.28 -14.00
C LYS A 222 12.38 -8.73 -13.85
N GLU A 223 12.73 -9.15 -12.65
CA GLU A 223 13.11 -10.54 -12.38
C GLU A 223 11.99 -11.51 -12.78
N LEU A 224 10.74 -11.21 -12.44
CA LEU A 224 9.59 -12.04 -12.86
C LEU A 224 9.39 -12.03 -14.38
N LYS A 225 9.57 -10.87 -15.03
CA LYS A 225 9.51 -10.74 -16.50
C LYS A 225 10.59 -11.59 -17.18
N GLU A 226 11.81 -11.58 -16.64
CA GLU A 226 12.93 -12.39 -17.15
C GLU A 226 12.66 -13.91 -17.00
N GLN A 227 11.88 -14.29 -15.98
CA GLN A 227 11.37 -15.66 -15.82
C GLN A 227 10.22 -16.00 -16.78
N GLY A 228 9.86 -15.10 -17.69
CA GLY A 228 8.82 -15.30 -18.70
C GLY A 228 7.41 -14.96 -18.24
N MET A 229 7.23 -14.36 -17.07
CA MET A 229 5.91 -13.94 -16.59
C MET A 229 5.41 -12.70 -17.32
N LYS A 230 4.10 -12.66 -17.58
CA LYS A 230 3.42 -11.47 -18.03
C LYS A 230 3.23 -10.51 -16.84
N ILE A 231 3.71 -9.28 -16.94
CA ILE A 231 3.53 -8.25 -15.93
C ILE A 231 2.49 -7.25 -16.41
N VAL A 232 1.35 -7.17 -15.71
CA VAL A 232 0.22 -6.30 -16.05
C VAL A 232 0.08 -5.22 -14.98
N ILE A 233 0.21 -3.97 -15.36
CA ILE A 233 -0.06 -2.86 -14.45
C ILE A 233 -1.54 -2.49 -14.56
N ALA A 234 -2.26 -2.58 -13.45
CA ALA A 234 -3.69 -2.27 -13.34
C ALA A 234 -3.90 -1.14 -12.31
N PRO A 235 -3.55 0.10 -12.66
CA PRO A 235 -3.70 1.25 -11.80
C PRO A 235 -5.17 1.66 -11.68
N ASP A 236 -5.48 2.53 -10.72
CA ASP A 236 -6.72 3.26 -10.71
C ASP A 236 -6.74 4.28 -11.86
N PHE A 237 -7.93 4.59 -12.39
CA PHE A 237 -8.05 5.48 -13.56
C PHE A 237 -8.09 6.96 -13.09
N ASP A 238 -7.01 7.38 -12.44
CA ASP A 238 -6.77 8.74 -11.98
C ASP A 238 -5.33 9.18 -12.25
N ASP A 239 -5.00 10.43 -11.90
CA ASP A 239 -3.67 10.99 -12.13
C ASP A 239 -2.55 10.23 -11.40
N ALA A 240 -2.82 9.69 -10.23
CA ALA A 240 -1.84 8.94 -9.44
C ALA A 240 -1.56 7.58 -10.09
N GLY A 241 -2.62 6.86 -10.48
CA GLY A 241 -2.52 5.59 -11.18
C GLY A 241 -1.86 5.73 -12.55
N MET A 242 -2.14 6.79 -13.30
CA MET A 242 -1.48 7.03 -14.59
C MET A 242 0.02 7.36 -14.43
N LYS A 243 0.41 8.06 -13.36
CA LYS A 243 1.83 8.25 -13.01
C LYS A 243 2.50 6.94 -12.63
N MET A 244 1.81 6.07 -11.90
CA MET A 244 2.30 4.73 -11.57
C MET A 244 2.55 3.91 -12.83
N LEU A 245 1.58 3.86 -13.76
CA LEU A 245 1.74 3.16 -15.05
C LEU A 245 2.93 3.69 -15.85
N LYS A 246 3.06 5.02 -15.95
CA LYS A 246 4.19 5.66 -16.64
C LYS A 246 5.53 5.20 -16.06
N LYS A 247 5.69 5.21 -14.74
CA LYS A 247 6.94 4.79 -14.08
C LYS A 247 7.29 3.32 -14.36
N PHE A 248 6.32 2.40 -14.35
CA PHE A 248 6.58 1.00 -14.67
C PHE A 248 6.91 0.78 -16.15
N ARG A 249 6.36 1.59 -17.05
CA ARG A 249 6.74 1.60 -18.48
C ARG A 249 8.16 2.09 -18.66
N GLU A 250 8.48 3.27 -18.15
CA GLU A 250 9.82 3.88 -18.23
C GLU A 250 10.90 2.98 -17.59
N GLY A 251 10.54 2.27 -16.51
CA GLY A 251 11.41 1.28 -15.89
C GLY A 251 11.45 -0.07 -16.60
N GLU A 252 10.78 -0.25 -17.75
CA GLU A 252 10.75 -1.50 -18.52
C GLU A 252 10.32 -2.75 -17.73
N SER A 253 9.67 -2.58 -16.61
CA SER A 253 9.25 -3.66 -15.72
C SER A 253 7.85 -4.20 -16.02
N ALA A 254 7.09 -3.55 -16.90
CA ALA A 254 5.76 -3.95 -17.34
C ALA A 254 5.76 -4.51 -18.77
N THR A 255 4.85 -5.44 -19.06
CA THR A 255 4.61 -5.96 -20.42
C THR A 255 3.21 -5.61 -20.93
N HIS A 256 2.26 -5.40 -20.04
CA HIS A 256 0.88 -5.11 -20.32
C HIS A 256 0.31 -4.10 -19.32
N PHE A 257 -0.85 -3.56 -19.64
CA PHE A 257 -1.64 -2.75 -18.72
C PHE A 257 -3.12 -3.11 -18.84
N ALA A 258 -3.90 -2.73 -17.82
CA ALA A 258 -5.35 -2.80 -17.82
C ALA A 258 -5.90 -1.54 -17.17
N LEU A 259 -6.99 -0.99 -17.69
CA LEU A 259 -7.66 0.20 -17.16
C LEU A 259 -9.15 -0.06 -17.01
N THR A 260 -9.77 0.47 -15.96
CA THR A 260 -11.21 0.38 -15.74
C THR A 260 -12.01 1.12 -16.81
N GLY A 261 -11.42 2.16 -17.38
CA GLY A 261 -12.06 3.00 -18.38
C GLY A 261 -12.97 4.09 -17.81
N ASP A 262 -13.16 4.11 -16.50
CA ASP A 262 -13.90 5.15 -15.76
C ASP A 262 -13.28 5.42 -14.39
N THR A 263 -13.90 6.28 -13.57
CA THR A 263 -13.37 6.74 -12.28
C THR A 263 -13.49 5.71 -11.13
N ARG A 264 -14.13 4.55 -11.38
CA ARG A 264 -14.23 3.47 -10.37
C ARG A 264 -12.90 2.74 -10.25
N ASP A 265 -12.55 2.35 -9.05
CA ASP A 265 -11.43 1.45 -8.84
C ASP A 265 -11.82 -0.02 -9.17
N TRP A 266 -10.82 -0.92 -9.21
CA TRP A 266 -11.03 -2.32 -9.56
C TRP A 266 -11.95 -3.05 -8.58
N ASN A 267 -11.92 -2.67 -7.29
CA ASN A 267 -12.82 -3.25 -6.28
C ASN A 267 -14.26 -2.77 -6.46
N ASP A 268 -14.49 -1.51 -6.78
CA ASP A 268 -15.81 -0.97 -7.06
C ASP A 268 -16.41 -1.62 -8.33
N MET A 269 -15.59 -1.80 -9.39
CA MET A 269 -16.00 -2.53 -10.59
C MET A 269 -16.36 -3.98 -10.28
N ALA A 270 -15.58 -4.66 -9.45
CA ALA A 270 -15.88 -6.05 -9.06
C ALA A 270 -17.18 -6.17 -8.26
N LYS A 271 -17.43 -5.21 -7.37
CA LYS A 271 -18.66 -5.13 -6.59
C LYS A 271 -19.89 -4.92 -7.47
N ASP A 272 -19.80 -4.02 -8.44
CA ASP A 272 -20.92 -3.67 -9.32
C ASP A 272 -21.26 -4.78 -10.31
N LEU A 273 -20.25 -5.41 -10.91
CA LEU A 273 -20.43 -6.45 -11.94
C LEU A 273 -20.65 -7.85 -11.36
N GLY A 274 -20.24 -8.07 -10.13
CA GLY A 274 -20.10 -9.40 -9.55
C GLY A 274 -18.88 -10.16 -10.12
N PRO A 275 -18.37 -11.18 -9.38
CA PRO A 275 -17.05 -11.74 -9.64
C PRO A 275 -16.91 -12.40 -11.02
N ALA A 276 -17.93 -13.09 -11.53
CA ALA A 276 -17.85 -13.80 -12.82
C ALA A 276 -17.83 -12.84 -14.03
N ALA A 277 -18.68 -11.80 -14.02
CA ALA A 277 -18.68 -10.78 -15.06
C ALA A 277 -17.45 -9.90 -14.98
N PHE A 278 -17.01 -9.56 -13.76
CA PHE A 278 -15.80 -8.79 -13.54
C PHE A 278 -14.53 -9.51 -14.05
N ALA A 279 -14.41 -10.82 -13.82
CA ALA A 279 -13.26 -11.58 -14.36
C ALA A 279 -13.18 -11.48 -15.89
N LYS A 280 -14.29 -11.63 -16.59
CA LYS A 280 -14.37 -11.47 -18.06
C LYS A 280 -14.01 -10.04 -18.48
N PHE A 281 -14.58 -9.06 -17.80
CA PHE A 281 -14.28 -7.64 -18.04
C PHE A 281 -12.78 -7.37 -17.87
N PHE A 282 -12.20 -7.71 -16.71
CA PHE A 282 -10.79 -7.51 -16.43
C PHE A 282 -9.90 -8.11 -17.52
N LEU A 283 -10.10 -9.38 -17.88
CA LEU A 283 -9.31 -10.04 -18.91
C LEU A 283 -9.42 -9.37 -20.28
N SER A 284 -10.60 -8.78 -20.61
CA SER A 284 -10.82 -8.07 -21.88
C SER A 284 -10.10 -6.71 -21.93
N THR A 285 -9.78 -6.10 -20.78
CA THR A 285 -9.08 -4.81 -20.70
C THR A 285 -7.55 -4.93 -20.78
N VAL A 286 -7.00 -6.14 -20.67
CA VAL A 286 -5.54 -6.36 -20.68
C VAL A 286 -4.97 -6.11 -22.08
N GLN A 287 -4.12 -5.10 -22.20
CA GLN A 287 -3.48 -4.69 -23.45
C GLN A 287 -1.95 -4.76 -23.36
N LYS A 288 -1.29 -5.11 -24.46
CA LYS A 288 0.17 -5.13 -24.54
C LYS A 288 0.71 -3.70 -24.61
N ILE A 289 1.77 -3.42 -23.87
CA ILE A 289 2.53 -2.18 -23.99
C ILE A 289 3.31 -2.24 -25.31
N THR A 290 3.05 -1.30 -26.19
CA THR A 290 3.76 -1.10 -27.46
C THR A 290 4.89 -0.09 -27.30
#